data_bdbe43cc1ee7050ce31d45498fa803b9
#
_entry.id   bdbe43cc1ee7050ce31d45498fa803b9
#
_cell.length_a   1.000
_cell.length_b   1.000
_cell.length_c   1.000
_cell.angle_alpha   90.00
_cell.angle_beta   90.00
_cell.angle_gamma   90.00
#
_symmetry.space_group_name_H-M   'P 1'
#
loop_
_entity.id
_entity.type
_entity.pdbx_description
1 polymer ?
#
loop_
_entity_poly.entity_id
_entity_poly.type
_entity_poly.pdbx_seq_one_letter_code
_entity_poly.pdbx_strand_id
1 'polypeptide(L)'
;DVEKLKYRIAELKKAEGSTPSWQKAFKNVESKLIETAQKDKTPPKIQIFSPANNDKVDSYNLFVRGKVKDNEGVMNLIIKGNKSSVKNDGTFVSKVKLGYGTNKIKIQAEDVNGNVSEKIITVIRQEYISEETLADIDIPPKTEMRNPDALAVVIGVENYQYVPDATYAYNDAEVFREYLSETLGFKKQRVKIATNSKATQAELNKLLGSNGWLSRNIVKGKSDLVVYFSGHGISNQTDQSTGILPFDVDPNYAIGLPLFKLYEDLSKMGAKSVTVYLDACFTGQTRDSKMLVAAARPIIITP
;
A
#
# COMPACT_ATOMS: atom_id res chain seq x y z
N ASP A 1 21.53 24.24 23.76
CA ASP A 1 21.91 24.90 25.02
C ASP A 1 22.08 26.40 24.80
N VAL A 2 20.92 27.05 24.54
CA VAL A 2 20.81 28.46 24.16
C VAL A 2 21.37 29.40 25.25
N GLU A 3 21.24 29.02 26.53
CA GLU A 3 21.74 29.83 27.66
C GLU A 3 23.28 29.85 27.73
N LYS A 4 23.94 28.72 27.45
CA LYS A 4 25.41 28.68 27.33
C LYS A 4 25.94 29.54 26.18
N LEU A 5 25.20 29.57 25.07
CA LEU A 5 25.54 30.38 23.91
C LEU A 5 25.33 31.88 24.19
N LYS A 6 24.24 32.26 24.87
CA LYS A 6 24.00 33.63 25.30
C LYS A 6 25.09 34.11 26.27
N TYR A 7 25.50 33.26 27.21
CA TYR A 7 26.59 33.57 28.15
C TYR A 7 27.91 33.78 27.38
N ARG A 8 28.22 32.90 26.42
CA ARG A 8 29.44 33.03 25.61
C ARG A 8 29.47 34.31 24.75
N ILE A 9 28.32 34.72 24.23
CA ILE A 9 28.18 36.00 23.50
C ILE A 9 28.41 37.19 24.43
N ALA A 10 27.89 37.15 25.65
CA ALA A 10 28.08 38.21 26.64
C ALA A 10 29.56 38.33 27.07
N GLU A 11 30.28 37.23 27.21
CA GLU A 11 31.73 37.23 27.48
C GLU A 11 32.53 37.78 26.29
N LEU A 12 32.19 37.39 25.06
CA LEU A 12 32.86 37.90 23.85
C LEU A 12 32.63 39.40 23.63
N LYS A 13 31.44 39.92 23.99
CA LYS A 13 31.15 41.36 23.98
C LYS A 13 31.93 42.16 25.05
N LYS A 14 32.29 41.55 26.19
CA LYS A 14 33.09 42.18 27.23
C LYS A 14 34.58 42.21 26.92
N ALA A 15 35.07 41.35 26.08
CA ALA A 15 36.46 41.30 25.62
C ALA A 15 36.65 42.30 24.47
N GLU A 16 36.62 43.62 24.79
CA GLU A 16 36.93 44.69 23.83
C GLU A 16 38.40 44.66 23.41
N GLY A 17 38.66 43.90 22.37
CA GLY A 17 39.90 43.91 21.62
C GLY A 17 39.60 43.71 20.15
N SER A 18 39.78 44.73 19.35
CA SER A 18 39.49 44.78 17.92
C SER A 18 40.39 43.91 17.06
N THR A 19 40.21 42.60 17.10
CA THR A 19 40.84 41.70 16.12
C THR A 19 39.79 41.13 15.17
N PRO A 20 40.08 41.03 13.87
CA PRO A 20 39.13 40.48 12.87
C PRO A 20 38.64 39.05 13.16
N SER A 21 39.36 38.30 13.97
CA SER A 21 39.03 36.93 14.32
C SER A 21 37.85 36.79 15.28
N TRP A 22 37.69 37.69 16.24
CA TRP A 22 36.57 37.62 17.18
C TRP A 22 35.24 38.04 16.52
N GLN A 23 35.27 39.01 15.60
CA GLN A 23 34.07 39.39 14.81
C GLN A 23 33.57 38.25 13.94
N LYS A 24 34.49 37.46 13.40
CA LYS A 24 34.13 36.25 12.64
C LYS A 24 33.56 35.17 13.57
N ALA A 25 34.14 34.97 14.75
CA ALA A 25 33.63 34.05 15.76
C ALA A 25 32.26 34.50 16.29
N PHE A 26 32.04 35.78 16.51
CA PHE A 26 30.78 36.37 16.95
C PHE A 26 29.68 36.17 15.90
N LYS A 27 29.93 36.48 14.60
CA LYS A 27 29.01 36.24 13.51
C LYS A 27 28.63 34.75 13.37
N ASN A 28 29.60 33.85 13.58
CA ASN A 28 29.33 32.39 13.52
C ASN A 28 28.47 31.90 14.70
N VAL A 29 28.63 32.50 15.90
CA VAL A 29 27.81 32.17 17.08
C VAL A 29 26.42 32.78 16.94
N GLU A 30 26.31 33.99 16.41
CA GLU A 30 25.05 34.67 16.16
C GLU A 30 24.23 33.97 15.07
N SER A 31 24.86 33.57 13.96
CA SER A 31 24.19 32.77 12.91
C SER A 31 23.72 31.40 13.42
N LYS A 32 24.51 30.70 14.24
CA LYS A 32 24.10 29.45 14.89
C LYS A 32 22.96 29.63 15.88
N LEU A 33 22.91 30.75 16.59
CA LEU A 33 21.80 31.10 17.49
C LEU A 33 20.52 31.40 16.71
N ILE A 34 20.63 32.15 15.63
CA ILE A 34 19.50 32.46 14.73
C ILE A 34 18.97 31.14 14.11
N GLU A 35 19.86 30.29 13.62
CA GLU A 35 19.51 28.97 13.06
C GLU A 35 18.84 28.07 14.12
N THR A 36 19.33 28.05 15.35
CA THR A 36 18.74 27.29 16.47
C THR A 36 17.41 27.89 16.95
N ALA A 37 17.27 29.22 16.89
CA ALA A 37 16.03 29.92 17.25
C ALA A 37 14.96 29.84 16.17
N GLN A 38 15.36 29.62 14.91
CA GLN A 38 14.47 29.46 13.76
C GLN A 38 14.05 28.01 13.50
N LYS A 39 14.61 27.04 14.25
CA LYS A 39 14.20 25.64 14.11
C LYS A 39 12.70 25.51 14.41
N ASP A 40 11.99 24.96 13.48
CA ASP A 40 10.56 24.70 13.66
C ASP A 40 10.29 23.85 14.91
N LYS A 41 9.31 24.29 15.69
CA LYS A 41 8.81 23.61 16.90
C LYS A 41 7.34 23.22 16.79
N THR A 42 6.77 23.42 15.64
CA THR A 42 5.35 23.15 15.39
C THR A 42 5.19 21.69 15.01
N PRO A 43 4.49 20.85 15.77
CA PRO A 43 4.31 19.47 15.43
C PRO A 43 3.30 19.30 14.28
N PRO A 44 3.37 18.22 13.51
CA PRO A 44 2.45 17.91 12.44
C PRO A 44 0.99 17.89 12.89
N LYS A 45 0.08 18.38 12.05
CA LYS A 45 -1.37 18.36 12.30
C LYS A 45 -1.99 17.12 11.67
N ILE A 46 -2.56 16.23 12.51
CA ILE A 46 -3.22 15.00 12.09
C ILE A 46 -4.74 15.23 12.01
N GLN A 47 -5.31 14.97 10.84
CA GLN A 47 -6.76 14.94 10.62
C GLN A 47 -7.17 13.54 10.14
N ILE A 48 -8.11 12.91 10.84
CA ILE A 48 -8.67 11.61 10.45
C ILE A 48 -10.02 11.86 9.78
N PHE A 49 -10.20 11.25 8.61
CA PHE A 49 -11.44 11.32 7.84
C PHE A 49 -12.33 10.11 8.10
N SER A 50 -11.70 8.93 8.27
CA SER A 50 -12.38 7.67 8.55
C SER A 50 -11.40 6.72 9.25
N PRO A 51 -11.87 5.92 10.22
CA PRO A 51 -13.21 5.95 10.81
C PRO A 51 -13.41 7.16 11.72
N ALA A 52 -14.66 7.46 12.05
CA ALA A 52 -14.96 8.37 13.15
C ALA A 52 -14.62 7.73 14.52
N ASN A 53 -14.46 8.56 15.54
CA ASN A 53 -14.22 8.03 16.88
C ASN A 53 -15.46 7.32 17.39
N ASN A 54 -15.29 6.12 17.94
CA ASN A 54 -16.33 5.19 18.41
C ASN A 54 -17.19 4.58 17.29
N ASP A 55 -16.73 4.61 16.04
CA ASP A 55 -17.39 3.88 14.97
C ASP A 55 -17.48 2.39 15.29
N LYS A 56 -18.63 1.83 14.93
CA LYS A 56 -18.88 0.39 15.01
C LYS A 56 -18.67 -0.21 13.63
N VAL A 57 -17.83 -1.23 13.56
CA VAL A 57 -17.47 -1.91 12.31
C VAL A 57 -17.52 -3.42 12.52
N ASP A 58 -17.82 -4.17 11.48
CA ASP A 58 -17.89 -5.61 11.52
C ASP A 58 -16.59 -6.26 10.99
N SER A 59 -15.88 -5.55 10.12
CA SER A 59 -14.68 -6.07 9.44
C SER A 59 -13.47 -6.21 10.37
N TYR A 60 -12.73 -7.30 10.17
CA TYR A 60 -11.42 -7.53 10.79
C TYR A 60 -10.36 -6.54 10.33
N ASN A 61 -10.45 -6.13 9.06
CA ASN A 61 -9.55 -5.15 8.46
C ASN A 61 -10.22 -3.80 8.38
N LEU A 62 -9.55 -2.78 8.91
CA LEU A 62 -10.02 -1.40 8.87
C LEU A 62 -9.01 -0.52 8.14
N PHE A 63 -9.50 0.36 7.27
CA PHE A 63 -8.69 1.39 6.65
C PHE A 63 -8.83 2.72 7.40
N VAL A 64 -7.73 3.17 8.00
CA VAL A 64 -7.64 4.50 8.59
C VAL A 64 -7.23 5.48 7.49
N ARG A 65 -8.11 6.44 7.22
CA ARG A 65 -7.89 7.47 6.19
C ARG A 65 -7.77 8.83 6.84
N GLY A 66 -6.88 9.64 6.35
CA GLY A 66 -6.67 10.95 6.93
C GLY A 66 -5.70 11.80 6.13
N LYS A 67 -5.37 12.92 6.74
CA LYS A 67 -4.38 13.85 6.23
C LYS A 67 -3.45 14.28 7.35
N VAL A 68 -2.18 14.33 7.07
CA VAL A 68 -1.17 14.92 7.95
C VAL A 68 -0.51 16.06 7.19
N LYS A 69 -0.37 17.19 7.86
CA LYS A 69 0.29 18.38 7.30
C LYS A 69 1.25 18.97 8.33
N ASP A 70 2.33 19.48 7.82
CA ASP A 70 3.32 20.24 8.54
C ASP A 70 3.85 21.37 7.67
N ASN A 71 4.41 22.42 8.28
CA ASN A 71 4.94 23.58 7.57
C ASN A 71 6.28 23.29 6.88
N GLU A 72 7.09 22.37 7.41
CA GLU A 72 8.39 22.00 6.85
C GLU A 72 8.42 20.56 6.29
N GLY A 73 7.40 19.75 6.61
CA GLY A 73 7.23 18.42 6.04
C GLY A 73 7.14 17.31 7.08
N VAL A 74 6.44 16.25 6.70
CA VAL A 74 6.22 15.06 7.52
C VAL A 74 7.26 14.01 7.18
N MET A 75 8.06 13.61 8.17
CA MET A 75 9.11 12.60 8.03
C MET A 75 8.58 11.19 8.24
N ASN A 76 7.77 10.98 9.28
CA ASN A 76 7.24 9.68 9.65
C ASN A 76 5.75 9.76 10.01
N LEU A 77 5.00 8.73 9.59
CA LEU A 77 3.66 8.47 10.06
C LEU A 77 3.58 7.02 10.53
N ILE A 78 3.17 6.81 11.78
CA ILE A 78 3.06 5.49 12.42
C ILE A 78 1.61 5.29 12.86
N ILE A 79 0.98 4.20 12.43
CA ILE A 79 -0.41 3.89 12.78
C ILE A 79 -0.45 2.49 13.39
N LYS A 80 -0.92 2.40 14.63
CA LYS A 80 -0.96 1.15 15.43
C LYS A 80 0.40 0.41 15.40
N GLY A 81 1.51 1.18 15.49
CA GLY A 81 2.88 0.65 15.51
C GLY A 81 3.50 0.35 14.14
N ASN A 82 2.77 0.50 13.04
CA ASN A 82 3.27 0.26 11.69
C ASN A 82 3.52 1.58 10.94
N LYS A 83 4.62 1.64 10.19
CA LYS A 83 4.92 2.79 9.34
C LYS A 83 3.92 2.85 8.18
N SER A 84 3.38 4.04 7.93
CA SER A 84 2.42 4.30 6.86
C SER A 84 2.97 5.34 5.88
N SER A 85 2.70 5.18 4.60
CA SER A 85 3.08 6.14 3.57
C SER A 85 2.15 7.35 3.60
N VAL A 86 2.72 8.53 3.32
CA VAL A 86 2.00 9.79 3.15
C VAL A 86 2.17 10.22 1.71
N LYS A 87 1.09 10.58 1.03
CA LYS A 87 1.11 11.11 -0.34
C LYS A 87 1.63 12.56 -0.34
N ASN A 88 2.01 13.06 -1.51
CA ASN A 88 2.52 14.44 -1.66
C ASN A 88 1.52 15.51 -1.20
N ASP A 89 0.23 15.25 -1.28
CA ASP A 89 -0.82 16.15 -0.80
C ASP A 89 -1.08 16.04 0.71
N GLY A 90 -0.34 15.17 1.40
CA GLY A 90 -0.45 14.88 2.82
C GLY A 90 -1.50 13.83 3.19
N THR A 91 -2.22 13.26 2.24
CA THR A 91 -3.20 12.21 2.53
C THR A 91 -2.52 10.86 2.79
N PHE A 92 -3.20 10.02 3.57
CA PHE A 92 -2.75 8.66 3.84
C PHE A 92 -3.93 7.69 3.96
N VAL A 93 -3.65 6.44 3.65
CA VAL A 93 -4.53 5.29 3.91
C VAL A 93 -3.69 4.20 4.54
N SER A 94 -4.11 3.69 5.70
CA SER A 94 -3.40 2.64 6.41
C SER A 94 -4.35 1.55 6.84
N LYS A 95 -4.04 0.32 6.51
CA LYS A 95 -4.78 -0.87 6.93
C LYS A 95 -4.37 -1.25 8.36
N VAL A 96 -5.36 -1.44 9.24
CA VAL A 96 -5.15 -1.94 10.60
C VAL A 96 -6.04 -3.14 10.86
N LYS A 97 -5.51 -4.14 11.55
CA LYS A 97 -6.27 -5.31 11.99
C LYS A 97 -6.96 -5.01 13.33
N LEU A 98 -8.25 -5.36 13.45
CA LEU A 98 -9.06 -5.14 14.65
C LEU A 98 -9.35 -6.48 15.34
N GLY A 99 -9.14 -6.52 16.66
CA GLY A 99 -9.76 -7.56 17.51
C GLY A 99 -11.24 -7.27 17.73
N TYR A 100 -12.02 -8.28 18.15
CA TYR A 100 -13.38 -8.04 18.61
C TYR A 100 -13.43 -7.08 19.80
N GLY A 101 -14.49 -6.29 19.89
CA GLY A 101 -14.68 -5.29 20.94
C GLY A 101 -13.95 -3.99 20.64
N THR A 102 -13.49 -3.32 21.69
CA THR A 102 -12.91 -1.98 21.62
C THR A 102 -11.45 -1.99 21.19
N ASN A 103 -11.14 -1.30 20.10
CA ASN A 103 -9.79 -1.12 19.58
C ASN A 103 -9.37 0.35 19.69
N LYS A 104 -8.25 0.62 20.36
CA LYS A 104 -7.60 1.93 20.37
C LYS A 104 -6.52 1.96 19.28
N ILE A 105 -6.66 2.85 18.33
CA ILE A 105 -5.74 3.05 17.22
C ILE A 105 -4.97 4.33 17.48
N LYS A 106 -3.69 4.21 17.79
CA LYS A 106 -2.76 5.32 17.98
C LYS A 106 -2.16 5.70 16.63
N ILE A 107 -2.23 6.98 16.31
CA ILE A 107 -1.65 7.61 15.13
C ILE A 107 -0.61 8.61 15.63
N GLN A 108 0.65 8.47 15.19
CA GLN A 108 1.76 9.37 15.50
C GLN A 108 2.35 9.90 14.21
N ALA A 109 2.57 11.22 14.16
CA ALA A 109 3.27 11.87 13.07
C ALA A 109 4.47 12.64 13.60
N GLU A 110 5.59 12.56 12.89
CA GLU A 110 6.85 13.23 13.17
C GLU A 110 7.25 14.06 11.96
N ASP A 111 7.66 15.31 12.19
CA ASP A 111 8.19 16.18 11.14
C ASP A 111 9.70 15.97 10.92
N VAL A 112 10.27 16.71 9.98
CA VAL A 112 11.72 16.68 9.67
C VAL A 112 12.58 17.25 10.79
N ASN A 113 12.00 17.99 11.74
CA ASN A 113 12.68 18.60 12.89
C ASN A 113 12.60 17.75 14.16
N GLY A 114 11.84 16.63 14.12
CA GLY A 114 11.66 15.72 15.25
C GLY A 114 10.51 16.12 16.18
N ASN A 115 9.63 17.08 15.80
CA ASN A 115 8.43 17.36 16.57
C ASN A 115 7.37 16.28 16.28
N VAL A 116 6.69 15.82 17.33
CA VAL A 116 5.76 14.70 17.26
C VAL A 116 4.36 15.14 17.67
N SER A 117 3.37 14.71 16.91
CA SER A 117 1.97 14.77 17.31
C SER A 117 1.36 13.37 17.40
N GLU A 118 0.36 13.23 18.25
CA GLU A 118 -0.37 11.98 18.45
C GLU A 118 -1.86 12.21 18.39
N LYS A 119 -2.56 11.21 17.83
CA LYS A 119 -4.02 11.12 17.87
C LYS A 119 -4.43 9.69 18.15
N ILE A 120 -5.42 9.50 19.01
CA ILE A 120 -6.00 8.19 19.30
C ILE A 120 -7.45 8.23 18.84
N ILE A 121 -7.85 7.23 18.08
CA ILE A 121 -9.24 6.96 17.76
C ILE A 121 -9.62 5.60 18.33
N THR A 122 -10.84 5.50 18.77
CA THR A 122 -11.44 4.26 19.27
C THR A 122 -12.39 3.73 18.21
N VAL A 123 -12.29 2.43 17.91
CA VAL A 123 -13.23 1.74 17.00
C VAL A 123 -13.69 0.46 17.67
N ILE A 124 -14.97 0.16 17.57
CA ILE A 124 -15.57 -1.01 18.17
C ILE A 124 -15.86 -2.02 17.07
N ARG A 125 -15.11 -3.12 17.04
CA ARG A 125 -15.46 -4.23 16.17
C ARG A 125 -16.54 -5.07 16.84
N GLN A 126 -17.72 -5.05 16.23
CA GLN A 126 -18.84 -5.84 16.69
C GLN A 126 -18.72 -7.28 16.18
N GLU A 127 -19.12 -8.22 16.99
CA GLU A 127 -19.39 -9.55 16.51
C GLU A 127 -20.76 -9.50 15.78
N TYR A 128 -20.73 -9.71 14.48
CA TYR A 128 -21.98 -9.80 13.72
C TYR A 128 -22.60 -11.16 14.03
N ILE A 129 -23.50 -11.19 15.00
CA ILE A 129 -24.36 -12.34 15.25
C ILE A 129 -25.56 -12.17 14.31
N SER A 130 -25.46 -12.62 13.08
CA SER A 130 -26.64 -12.94 12.28
C SER A 130 -27.16 -14.30 12.72
N GLU A 131 -28.46 -14.52 12.65
CA GLU A 131 -29.08 -15.85 12.88
C GLU A 131 -28.55 -16.91 11.89
N GLU A 132 -27.88 -16.49 10.80
CA GLU A 132 -26.95 -17.28 10.00
C GLU A 132 -25.56 -16.70 10.19
N THR A 133 -24.65 -17.44 10.82
CA THR A 133 -23.23 -17.09 10.93
C THR A 133 -22.58 -17.08 9.56
N LEU A 134 -22.78 -16.01 8.80
CA LEU A 134 -21.99 -15.76 7.60
C LEU A 134 -20.56 -15.55 8.08
N ALA A 135 -19.68 -16.43 7.65
CA ALA A 135 -18.26 -16.31 7.93
C ALA A 135 -17.77 -14.94 7.41
N ASP A 136 -16.95 -14.25 8.20
CA ASP A 136 -16.28 -13.04 7.74
C ASP A 136 -15.40 -13.43 6.54
N ILE A 137 -15.75 -12.96 5.34
CA ILE A 137 -15.07 -13.30 4.09
C ILE A 137 -13.61 -12.83 4.09
N ASP A 138 -13.25 -11.87 4.93
CA ASP A 138 -11.88 -11.42 5.09
C ASP A 138 -11.04 -12.37 5.98
N ILE A 139 -11.66 -13.38 6.57
CA ILE A 139 -10.99 -14.41 7.37
C ILE A 139 -11.12 -15.76 6.66
N PRO A 140 -10.09 -16.20 5.94
CA PRO A 140 -10.12 -17.48 5.26
C PRO A 140 -10.33 -18.65 6.24
N PRO A 141 -11.32 -19.54 6.00
CA PRO A 141 -11.49 -20.72 6.80
C PRO A 141 -10.26 -21.63 6.64
N LYS A 142 -9.78 -22.19 7.74
CA LYS A 142 -8.69 -23.18 7.70
C LYS A 142 -9.24 -24.52 7.31
N THR A 143 -8.59 -25.16 6.35
CA THR A 143 -8.94 -26.50 5.89
C THR A 143 -7.72 -27.43 5.97
N GLU A 144 -7.98 -28.74 5.87
CA GLU A 144 -6.93 -29.75 5.76
C GLU A 144 -6.51 -30.00 4.29
N MET A 145 -7.00 -29.18 3.35
CA MET A 145 -6.67 -29.30 1.93
C MET A 145 -5.16 -29.08 1.73
N ARG A 146 -4.58 -29.89 0.85
CA ARG A 146 -3.16 -29.82 0.51
C ARG A 146 -2.98 -29.84 -1.00
N ASN A 147 -2.40 -28.78 -1.53
CA ASN A 147 -2.03 -28.69 -2.93
C ASN A 147 -0.55 -28.26 -3.06
N PRO A 148 0.38 -29.20 -2.77
CA PRO A 148 1.80 -28.89 -2.59
C PRO A 148 2.50 -28.44 -3.89
N ASP A 149 1.97 -28.81 -5.05
CA ASP A 149 2.52 -28.48 -6.37
C ASP A 149 1.87 -27.24 -6.99
N ALA A 150 0.79 -26.73 -6.39
CA ALA A 150 0.12 -25.52 -6.86
C ALA A 150 1.02 -24.30 -6.79
N LEU A 151 0.82 -23.36 -7.72
CA LEU A 151 1.54 -22.09 -7.83
C LEU A 151 0.54 -20.95 -8.00
N ALA A 152 0.85 -19.80 -7.39
CA ALA A 152 0.06 -18.60 -7.60
C ALA A 152 0.91 -17.34 -7.71
N VAL A 153 0.40 -16.40 -8.53
CA VAL A 153 0.79 -15.00 -8.52
C VAL A 153 -0.44 -14.16 -8.21
N VAL A 154 -0.36 -13.38 -7.17
CA VAL A 154 -1.42 -12.50 -6.69
C VAL A 154 -0.97 -11.05 -6.85
N ILE A 155 -1.79 -10.23 -7.49
CA ILE A 155 -1.45 -8.85 -7.82
C ILE A 155 -2.58 -7.95 -7.33
N GLY A 156 -2.24 -6.91 -6.55
CA GLY A 156 -3.18 -5.91 -6.09
C GLY A 156 -2.60 -4.51 -6.22
N VAL A 157 -3.12 -3.71 -7.15
CA VAL A 157 -2.64 -2.35 -7.36
C VAL A 157 -3.74 -1.38 -6.96
N GLU A 158 -3.66 -0.87 -5.76
CA GLU A 158 -4.56 0.15 -5.25
C GLU A 158 -4.06 1.55 -5.57
N ASN A 159 -2.79 1.82 -5.23
CA ASN A 159 -2.16 3.11 -5.47
C ASN A 159 -1.36 3.07 -6.77
N TYR A 160 -1.67 3.97 -7.69
CA TYR A 160 -1.01 4.08 -8.98
C TYR A 160 -0.16 5.34 -9.08
N GLN A 161 0.84 5.32 -9.97
CA GLN A 161 1.70 6.48 -10.21
C GLN A 161 1.02 7.54 -11.08
N TYR A 162 0.20 7.13 -12.05
CA TYR A 162 -0.31 8.01 -13.12
C TYR A 162 -1.84 8.11 -13.19
N VAL A 163 -2.57 7.26 -12.49
CA VAL A 163 -4.03 7.24 -12.51
C VAL A 163 -4.60 7.27 -11.08
N PRO A 164 -5.89 7.57 -10.89
CA PRO A 164 -6.55 7.48 -9.58
C PRO A 164 -6.43 6.11 -8.95
N ASP A 165 -6.56 6.04 -7.62
CA ASP A 165 -6.48 4.79 -6.87
C ASP A 165 -7.63 3.83 -7.22
N ALA A 166 -7.33 2.52 -7.25
CA ALA A 166 -8.32 1.45 -7.29
C ALA A 166 -8.58 0.96 -5.86
N THR A 167 -9.58 1.55 -5.21
CA THR A 167 -9.87 1.30 -3.80
C THR A 167 -10.11 -0.19 -3.52
N TYR A 168 -9.52 -0.72 -2.43
CA TYR A 168 -9.55 -2.09 -1.94
C TYR A 168 -8.69 -3.12 -2.69
N ALA A 169 -8.10 -2.82 -3.84
CA ALA A 169 -7.33 -3.80 -4.61
C ALA A 169 -6.16 -4.40 -3.83
N TYR A 170 -5.53 -3.61 -2.96
CA TYR A 170 -4.49 -4.11 -2.06
C TYR A 170 -5.05 -5.14 -1.06
N ASN A 171 -6.18 -4.81 -0.42
CA ASN A 171 -6.81 -5.70 0.56
C ASN A 171 -7.25 -7.01 -0.08
N ASP A 172 -7.90 -6.93 -1.23
CA ASP A 172 -8.42 -8.09 -1.96
C ASP A 172 -7.29 -9.06 -2.29
N ALA A 173 -6.14 -8.56 -2.74
CA ALA A 173 -4.97 -9.37 -3.03
C ALA A 173 -4.40 -10.04 -1.76
N GLU A 174 -4.32 -9.34 -0.63
CA GLU A 174 -3.83 -9.92 0.63
C GLU A 174 -4.78 -11.01 1.15
N VAL A 175 -6.09 -10.77 1.12
CA VAL A 175 -7.09 -11.73 1.55
C VAL A 175 -7.09 -12.95 0.61
N PHE A 176 -7.03 -12.73 -0.70
CA PHE A 176 -6.98 -13.82 -1.66
C PHE A 176 -5.72 -14.70 -1.47
N ARG A 177 -4.57 -14.10 -1.21
CA ARG A 177 -3.35 -14.85 -0.85
C ARG A 177 -3.52 -15.73 0.39
N GLU A 178 -4.23 -15.20 1.41
CA GLU A 178 -4.52 -15.96 2.62
C GLU A 178 -5.45 -17.16 2.32
N TYR A 179 -6.49 -16.97 1.46
CA TYR A 179 -7.34 -18.06 0.99
C TYR A 179 -6.58 -19.16 0.27
N LEU A 180 -5.65 -18.79 -0.61
CA LEU A 180 -4.80 -19.78 -1.29
C LEU A 180 -4.04 -20.66 -0.29
N SER A 181 -3.51 -20.05 0.78
CA SER A 181 -2.65 -20.74 1.73
C SER A 181 -3.43 -21.51 2.80
N GLU A 182 -4.42 -20.85 3.43
CA GLU A 182 -5.12 -21.40 4.61
C GLU A 182 -6.31 -22.30 4.21
N THR A 183 -6.95 -22.01 3.05
CA THR A 183 -8.16 -22.74 2.61
C THR A 183 -7.85 -23.73 1.49
N LEU A 184 -7.09 -23.31 0.46
CA LEU A 184 -6.86 -24.10 -0.75
C LEU A 184 -5.54 -24.91 -0.70
N GLY A 185 -4.80 -24.84 0.40
CA GLY A 185 -3.65 -25.69 0.69
C GLY A 185 -2.39 -25.41 -0.13
N PHE A 186 -2.28 -24.21 -0.71
CA PHE A 186 -1.06 -23.77 -1.40
C PHE A 186 0.07 -23.55 -0.39
N LYS A 187 1.28 -24.00 -0.71
CA LYS A 187 2.45 -23.69 0.12
C LYS A 187 2.76 -22.19 0.03
N LYS A 188 2.94 -21.50 1.17
CA LYS A 188 3.20 -20.02 1.22
C LYS A 188 4.36 -19.59 0.33
N GLN A 189 5.43 -20.37 0.24
CA GLN A 189 6.59 -20.08 -0.64
C GLN A 189 6.29 -20.22 -2.13
N ARG A 190 5.19 -20.91 -2.49
CA ARG A 190 4.71 -21.10 -3.86
C ARG A 190 3.60 -20.11 -4.25
N VAL A 191 3.32 -19.13 -3.40
CA VAL A 191 2.44 -17.99 -3.66
C VAL A 191 3.27 -16.71 -3.68
N LYS A 192 3.37 -16.04 -4.81
CA LYS A 192 4.00 -14.73 -4.93
C LYS A 192 2.94 -13.65 -4.92
N ILE A 193 3.24 -12.54 -4.26
CA ILE A 193 2.37 -11.38 -4.24
C ILE A 193 3.15 -10.13 -4.65
N ALA A 194 2.55 -9.31 -5.52
CA ALA A 194 3.05 -8.00 -5.89
C ALA A 194 1.93 -6.97 -5.67
N THR A 195 2.18 -5.96 -4.84
CA THR A 195 1.18 -4.96 -4.50
C THR A 195 1.72 -3.55 -4.65
N ASN A 196 0.87 -2.62 -5.09
CA ASN A 196 1.17 -1.20 -5.21
C ASN A 196 2.53 -0.97 -5.92
N SER A 197 3.44 -0.20 -5.33
CA SER A 197 4.75 0.13 -5.91
C SER A 197 5.66 -1.07 -6.22
N LYS A 198 5.33 -2.27 -5.72
CA LYS A 198 6.03 -3.51 -6.08
C LYS A 198 5.44 -4.19 -7.30
N ALA A 199 4.22 -3.83 -7.72
CA ALA A 199 3.55 -4.37 -8.91
C ALA A 199 3.94 -3.57 -10.18
N THR A 200 5.25 -3.39 -10.40
CA THR A 200 5.77 -2.73 -11.59
C THR A 200 5.67 -3.63 -12.83
N GLN A 201 5.68 -3.02 -14.02
CA GLN A 201 5.73 -3.76 -15.29
C GLN A 201 6.87 -4.78 -15.32
N ALA A 202 8.04 -4.38 -14.81
CA ALA A 202 9.22 -5.25 -14.75
C ALA A 202 9.00 -6.44 -13.80
N GLU A 203 8.43 -6.23 -12.62
CA GLU A 203 8.16 -7.31 -11.67
C GLU A 203 7.06 -8.25 -12.20
N LEU A 204 6.00 -7.72 -12.83
CA LEU A 204 4.97 -8.55 -13.44
C LEU A 204 5.53 -9.43 -14.56
N ASN A 205 6.39 -8.88 -15.42
CA ASN A 205 7.08 -9.67 -16.45
C ASN A 205 7.98 -10.75 -15.86
N LYS A 206 8.71 -10.45 -14.77
CA LYS A 206 9.55 -11.41 -14.04
C LYS A 206 8.73 -12.54 -13.39
N LEU A 207 7.52 -12.26 -12.95
CA LEU A 207 6.65 -13.26 -12.34
C LEU A 207 5.89 -14.10 -13.38
N LEU A 208 5.27 -13.45 -14.37
CA LEU A 208 4.27 -14.03 -15.28
C LEU A 208 4.80 -14.35 -16.69
N GLY A 209 5.89 -13.72 -17.12
CA GLY A 209 6.42 -13.89 -18.47
C GLY A 209 6.82 -15.35 -18.80
N SER A 210 6.97 -15.65 -20.09
CA SER A 210 7.29 -16.99 -20.60
C SER A 210 8.52 -17.65 -19.95
N ASN A 211 9.51 -16.85 -19.55
CA ASN A 211 10.69 -17.26 -18.79
C ASN A 211 10.64 -16.75 -17.34
N GLY A 212 9.47 -16.45 -16.83
CA GLY A 212 9.27 -15.87 -15.52
C GLY A 212 9.33 -16.88 -14.37
N TRP A 213 8.95 -16.41 -13.18
CA TRP A 213 8.98 -17.25 -11.99
C TRP A 213 8.00 -18.43 -12.11
N LEU A 214 6.77 -18.21 -12.65
CA LEU A 214 5.79 -19.28 -12.83
C LEU A 214 6.34 -20.40 -13.71
N SER A 215 6.82 -20.07 -14.90
CA SER A 215 7.30 -21.07 -15.87
C SER A 215 8.49 -21.90 -15.35
N ARG A 216 9.35 -21.29 -14.49
CA ARG A 216 10.51 -21.96 -13.90
C ARG A 216 10.18 -22.85 -12.68
N ASN A 217 9.03 -22.64 -12.06
CA ASN A 217 8.65 -23.37 -10.83
C ASN A 217 7.47 -24.32 -11.01
N ILE A 218 6.89 -24.36 -12.19
CA ILE A 218 5.77 -25.25 -12.50
C ILE A 218 6.22 -26.71 -12.53
N VAL A 219 5.40 -27.60 -12.01
CA VAL A 219 5.56 -29.04 -12.18
C VAL A 219 4.55 -29.45 -13.26
N LYS A 220 5.05 -29.71 -14.47
CA LYS A 220 4.23 -30.01 -15.65
C LYS A 220 3.23 -31.13 -15.38
N GLY A 221 1.99 -30.93 -15.77
CA GLY A 221 0.89 -31.87 -15.57
C GLY A 221 0.44 -32.08 -14.13
N LYS A 222 1.05 -31.40 -13.13
CA LYS A 222 0.70 -31.54 -11.71
C LYS A 222 0.27 -30.23 -11.06
N SER A 223 0.90 -29.12 -11.43
CA SER A 223 0.61 -27.82 -10.79
C SER A 223 -0.75 -27.28 -11.23
N ASP A 224 -1.58 -26.97 -10.24
CA ASP A 224 -2.69 -26.03 -10.41
C ASP A 224 -2.11 -24.61 -10.34
N LEU A 225 -2.34 -23.82 -11.38
CA LEU A 225 -1.81 -22.47 -11.55
C LEU A 225 -2.90 -21.43 -11.34
N VAL A 226 -2.67 -20.48 -10.44
CA VAL A 226 -3.60 -19.38 -10.17
C VAL A 226 -2.91 -18.04 -10.41
N VAL A 227 -3.56 -17.19 -11.18
CA VAL A 227 -3.21 -15.77 -11.30
C VAL A 227 -4.41 -14.95 -10.83
N TYR A 228 -4.19 -14.05 -9.89
CA TYR A 228 -5.18 -13.11 -9.40
C TYR A 228 -4.71 -11.68 -9.64
N PHE A 229 -5.60 -10.84 -10.12
CA PHE A 229 -5.37 -9.41 -10.27
C PHE A 229 -6.57 -8.62 -9.76
N SER A 230 -6.34 -7.64 -8.90
CA SER A 230 -7.28 -6.58 -8.53
C SER A 230 -6.64 -5.21 -8.80
N GLY A 231 -7.36 -4.34 -9.53
CA GLY A 231 -6.85 -3.03 -9.93
C GLY A 231 -7.50 -2.50 -11.21
N HIS A 232 -6.80 -1.58 -11.88
CA HIS A 232 -7.29 -1.03 -13.16
C HIS A 232 -6.97 -1.93 -14.34
N GLY A 233 -8.01 -2.18 -15.15
CA GLY A 233 -7.86 -2.71 -16.50
C GLY A 233 -7.77 -1.57 -17.53
N ILE A 234 -7.11 -1.85 -18.65
CA ILE A 234 -7.00 -0.93 -19.78
C ILE A 234 -7.60 -1.60 -21.02
N SER A 235 -8.28 -0.79 -21.84
CA SER A 235 -8.65 -1.17 -23.21
C SER A 235 -8.15 -0.13 -24.19
N ASN A 236 -7.49 -0.58 -25.26
CA ASN A 236 -7.14 0.27 -26.39
C ASN A 236 -8.33 0.35 -27.35
N GLN A 237 -8.83 1.56 -27.57
CA GLN A 237 -9.98 1.77 -28.44
C GLN A 237 -9.70 1.51 -29.93
N THR A 238 -8.42 1.57 -30.34
CA THR A 238 -8.02 1.42 -31.74
C THR A 238 -7.99 -0.04 -32.17
N ASP A 239 -7.39 -0.93 -31.37
CA ASP A 239 -7.22 -2.35 -31.70
C ASP A 239 -7.99 -3.29 -30.78
N GLN A 240 -8.80 -2.75 -29.85
CA GLN A 240 -9.60 -3.47 -28.86
C GLN A 240 -8.77 -4.41 -27.95
N SER A 241 -7.46 -4.21 -27.91
CA SER A 241 -6.61 -4.96 -26.98
C SER A 241 -6.90 -4.54 -25.55
N THR A 242 -6.85 -5.50 -24.63
CA THR A 242 -7.07 -5.29 -23.19
C THR A 242 -5.85 -5.72 -22.41
N GLY A 243 -5.58 -5.05 -21.30
CA GLY A 243 -4.46 -5.35 -20.42
C GLY A 243 -4.72 -4.98 -18.97
N ILE A 244 -3.94 -5.53 -18.08
CA ILE A 244 -3.89 -5.06 -16.68
C ILE A 244 -2.86 -3.93 -16.56
N LEU A 245 -3.18 -2.92 -15.74
CA LEU A 245 -2.35 -1.75 -15.54
C LEU A 245 -1.38 -2.00 -14.38
N PRO A 246 -0.05 -2.05 -14.61
CA PRO A 246 0.94 -2.05 -13.54
C PRO A 246 1.02 -0.68 -12.85
N PHE A 247 1.64 -0.65 -11.67
CA PHE A 247 1.81 0.55 -10.85
C PHE A 247 2.49 1.72 -11.60
N ASP A 248 3.53 1.42 -12.38
CA ASP A 248 4.45 2.35 -13.01
C ASP A 248 4.17 2.63 -14.49
N VAL A 249 3.02 2.21 -15.01
CA VAL A 249 2.66 2.40 -16.41
C VAL A 249 1.66 3.54 -16.57
N ASP A 250 1.99 4.50 -17.45
CA ASP A 250 1.07 5.53 -17.89
C ASP A 250 0.18 4.97 -19.02
N PRO A 251 -1.16 4.90 -18.81
CA PRO A 251 -2.07 4.33 -19.80
C PRO A 251 -2.19 5.14 -21.08
N ASN A 252 -1.71 6.40 -21.11
CA ASN A 252 -1.68 7.20 -22.31
C ASN A 252 -0.61 6.74 -23.31
N TYR A 253 0.39 5.98 -22.86
CA TYR A 253 1.54 5.56 -23.67
C TYR A 253 1.69 4.07 -23.81
N ALA A 254 1.12 3.27 -22.92
CA ALA A 254 1.27 1.82 -22.93
C ALA A 254 0.04 1.09 -22.36
N ILE A 255 -0.24 -0.09 -22.87
CA ILE A 255 -1.37 -0.94 -22.44
C ILE A 255 -1.04 -1.80 -21.20
N GLY A 256 0.16 -1.65 -20.63
CA GLY A 256 0.58 -2.47 -19.50
C GLY A 256 0.87 -3.92 -19.90
N LEU A 257 0.29 -4.88 -19.18
CA LEU A 257 0.41 -6.31 -19.50
C LEU A 257 -0.81 -6.78 -20.30
N PRO A 258 -0.67 -7.02 -21.63
CA PRO A 258 -1.78 -7.44 -22.47
C PRO A 258 -2.33 -8.81 -22.07
N LEU A 259 -3.66 -8.94 -21.94
CA LEU A 259 -4.30 -10.17 -21.50
C LEU A 259 -4.08 -11.34 -22.48
N PHE A 260 -4.13 -11.06 -23.79
CA PHE A 260 -3.91 -12.12 -24.79
C PHE A 260 -2.51 -12.74 -24.63
N LYS A 261 -1.48 -11.90 -24.35
CA LYS A 261 -0.11 -12.37 -24.12
C LYS A 261 0.00 -13.15 -22.83
N LEU A 262 -0.65 -12.68 -21.78
CA LEU A 262 -0.71 -13.40 -20.49
C LEU A 262 -1.32 -14.80 -20.69
N TYR A 263 -2.49 -14.90 -21.36
CA TYR A 263 -3.15 -16.17 -21.58
C TYR A 263 -2.33 -17.11 -22.48
N GLU A 264 -1.71 -16.56 -23.54
CA GLU A 264 -0.81 -17.31 -24.39
C GLU A 264 0.38 -17.89 -23.61
N ASP A 265 1.04 -17.10 -22.79
CA ASP A 265 2.19 -17.54 -22.00
C ASP A 265 1.77 -18.59 -20.96
N LEU A 266 0.66 -18.37 -20.24
CA LEU A 266 0.15 -19.30 -19.25
C LEU A 266 -0.25 -20.66 -19.88
N SER A 267 -0.92 -20.65 -21.03
CA SER A 267 -1.35 -21.88 -21.72
C SER A 267 -0.18 -22.77 -22.14
N LYS A 268 0.97 -22.19 -22.44
CA LYS A 268 2.20 -22.90 -22.86
C LYS A 268 3.00 -23.48 -21.71
N MET A 269 2.68 -23.17 -20.46
CA MET A 269 3.49 -23.60 -19.30
C MET A 269 3.33 -25.09 -18.97
N GLY A 270 2.28 -25.76 -19.50
CA GLY A 270 2.03 -27.19 -19.23
C GLY A 270 1.53 -27.47 -17.82
N ALA A 271 0.75 -26.57 -17.26
CA ALA A 271 0.07 -26.76 -15.97
C ALA A 271 -0.99 -27.86 -16.07
N LYS A 272 -1.38 -28.44 -14.93
CA LYS A 272 -2.56 -29.33 -14.83
C LYS A 272 -3.86 -28.53 -15.03
N SER A 273 -3.92 -27.34 -14.44
CA SER A 273 -4.99 -26.37 -14.61
C SER A 273 -4.47 -24.95 -14.53
N VAL A 274 -5.14 -24.02 -15.22
CA VAL A 274 -4.84 -22.58 -15.14
C VAL A 274 -6.12 -21.84 -14.83
N THR A 275 -6.14 -21.06 -13.76
CA THR A 275 -7.25 -20.19 -13.40
C THR A 275 -6.75 -18.74 -13.27
N VAL A 276 -7.43 -17.83 -13.97
CA VAL A 276 -7.14 -16.41 -13.90
C VAL A 276 -8.36 -15.68 -13.34
N TYR A 277 -8.17 -15.00 -12.23
CA TYR A 277 -9.18 -14.13 -11.62
C TYR A 277 -8.81 -12.68 -11.92
N LEU A 278 -9.74 -11.94 -12.51
CA LEU A 278 -9.56 -10.53 -12.83
C LEU A 278 -10.67 -9.72 -12.18
N ASP A 279 -10.32 -8.93 -11.19
CA ASP A 279 -11.18 -7.91 -10.60
C ASP A 279 -10.75 -6.54 -11.14
N ALA A 280 -11.16 -6.26 -12.39
CA ALA A 280 -10.80 -5.07 -13.13
C ALA A 280 -11.87 -4.70 -14.16
N CYS A 281 -12.05 -3.39 -14.38
CA CYS A 281 -12.91 -2.85 -15.43
C CYS A 281 -12.10 -2.58 -16.70
N PHE A 282 -12.53 -3.12 -17.84
CA PHE A 282 -11.85 -2.95 -19.14
C PHE A 282 -12.57 -1.97 -20.07
N THR A 283 -13.45 -1.11 -19.56
CA THR A 283 -14.31 -0.22 -20.35
C THR A 283 -13.70 1.15 -20.64
N GLY A 284 -12.47 1.41 -20.19
CA GLY A 284 -11.80 2.72 -20.40
C GLY A 284 -12.38 3.89 -19.59
N GLN A 285 -13.30 3.62 -18.66
CA GLN A 285 -13.85 4.62 -17.74
C GLN A 285 -13.46 4.29 -16.31
N THR A 286 -13.07 5.33 -15.55
CA THR A 286 -12.74 5.19 -14.13
C THR A 286 -13.96 4.73 -13.32
N ARG A 287 -13.72 4.02 -12.23
CA ARG A 287 -14.73 3.50 -11.27
C ARG A 287 -15.76 4.53 -10.75
N ASP A 288 -15.53 5.82 -10.95
CA ASP A 288 -16.40 6.92 -10.49
C ASP A 288 -17.56 7.28 -11.44
N SER A 289 -17.59 6.74 -12.67
CA SER A 289 -18.76 6.86 -13.53
C SER A 289 -19.67 5.65 -13.28
N LYS A 290 -20.91 5.91 -12.82
CA LYS A 290 -21.98 4.93 -12.62
C LYS A 290 -21.99 3.89 -13.73
N MET A 291 -21.33 2.75 -13.53
CA MET A 291 -21.38 1.65 -14.48
C MET A 291 -21.46 0.29 -13.80
N LEU A 292 -22.31 -0.51 -14.40
CA LEU A 292 -22.59 -1.90 -14.21
C LEU A 292 -21.39 -2.68 -13.65
N VAL A 293 -21.59 -3.22 -12.47
CA VAL A 293 -20.77 -4.27 -11.89
C VAL A 293 -20.75 -5.44 -12.86
N ALA A 294 -19.74 -5.52 -13.71
CA ALA A 294 -19.42 -6.78 -14.35
C ALA A 294 -18.87 -7.69 -13.26
N ALA A 295 -19.68 -8.61 -12.78
CA ALA A 295 -19.25 -9.61 -11.82
C ALA A 295 -17.98 -10.28 -12.36
N ALA A 296 -16.92 -10.28 -11.55
CA ALA A 296 -15.70 -11.02 -11.84
C ALA A 296 -16.08 -12.48 -12.17
N ARG A 297 -15.86 -12.90 -13.42
CA ARG A 297 -16.07 -14.29 -13.81
C ARG A 297 -14.71 -14.95 -13.92
N PRO A 298 -14.46 -16.04 -13.20
CA PRO A 298 -13.23 -16.80 -13.38
C PRO A 298 -13.18 -17.32 -14.83
N ILE A 299 -12.09 -17.04 -15.51
CA ILE A 299 -11.81 -17.64 -16.82
C ILE A 299 -10.98 -18.89 -16.55
N ILE A 300 -11.56 -20.05 -16.78
CA ILE A 300 -10.85 -21.33 -16.69
C ILE A 300 -10.33 -21.64 -18.09
N ILE A 301 -9.01 -21.64 -18.23
CA ILE A 301 -8.34 -22.08 -19.45
C ILE A 301 -7.96 -23.55 -19.22
N THR A 302 -8.67 -24.47 -19.84
CA THR A 302 -8.22 -25.85 -19.89
C THR A 302 -7.21 -26.01 -21.03
N PRO A 303 -6.06 -26.66 -20.78
CA PRO A 303 -5.05 -26.90 -21.81
C PRO A 303 -5.57 -27.79 -22.94
#